data_ccca688a70ae51c8b48606e6ef80a9ec
#
_entry.id   ccca688a70ae51c8b48606e6ef80a9ec
#
_cell.length_a   1.000
_cell.length_b   1.000
_cell.length_c   1.000
_cell.angle_alpha   90.00
_cell.angle_beta   90.00
_cell.angle_gamma   90.00
#
_symmetry.space_group_name_H-M   'P 1'
#
loop_
_entity.id
_entity.type
_entity.pdbx_description
1 polymer ?
#
loop_
_entity_poly.entity_id
_entity_poly.type
_entity_poly.pdbx_seq_one_letter_code
_entity_poly.pdbx_strand_id
1 'polypeptide(L)'
;AAPPRPRAPPPSAPVAHRVAWPAGRREGDRNLNRDFRPSLSPENVEDRIATRLGPILASHDVLVDLHTFSAPGEPFVFFGPADNQEELEPFRRSAEEERLAQTIGPRRLVYGWLAAYAKGVRRRQNGSISYGIGTTEYMRAHGGYAVTVECGQHLDPEAPAVARAAIDNALRLLDMGGLLPEEGAAPATCHDHDAPPAAEPSPDFSRSEFTPPADDQAARFELIELYDVFDRHATGDRFARDWRSFDRVAAGEPIAFRADGLPLTAPEDGYVVFPNPGTPPGREWFYFARPGQRLLR
;
A
#
# COMPACT_ATOMS: atom_id res chain seq x y z
N ALA A 1 40.07 -0.34 3.97
CA ALA A 1 38.70 0.10 3.75
C ALA A 1 38.32 1.06 4.88
N ALA A 2 37.80 2.25 4.57
CA ALA A 2 37.30 3.15 5.57
C ALA A 2 36.07 2.52 6.27
N PRO A 3 35.88 2.69 7.60
CA PRO A 3 34.70 2.18 8.26
C PRO A 3 33.45 2.82 7.64
N PRO A 4 32.33 2.08 7.53
CA PRO A 4 31.12 2.63 7.02
C PRO A 4 30.70 3.84 7.87
N ARG A 5 30.31 4.92 7.19
CA ARG A 5 29.81 6.12 7.89
C ARG A 5 28.56 5.72 8.69
N PRO A 6 28.40 6.20 9.93
CA PRO A 6 27.17 5.99 10.67
C PRO A 6 26.02 6.53 9.85
N ARG A 7 25.08 5.67 9.48
CA ARG A 7 23.86 6.07 8.78
C ARG A 7 23.04 6.93 9.74
N ALA A 8 22.60 8.08 9.26
CA ALA A 8 21.69 8.91 10.04
C ALA A 8 20.39 8.14 10.28
N PRO A 9 19.75 8.32 11.46
CA PRO A 9 18.44 7.73 11.69
C PRO A 9 17.44 8.22 10.63
N PRO A 10 16.46 7.39 10.25
CA PRO A 10 15.44 7.80 9.28
C PRO A 10 14.68 9.02 9.79
N PRO A 11 14.34 9.97 8.91
CA PRO A 11 13.54 11.12 9.31
C PRO A 11 12.18 10.67 9.84
N SER A 12 11.74 11.27 10.92
CA SER A 12 10.46 11.00 11.56
C SER A 12 9.53 12.21 11.43
N ALA A 13 8.31 11.97 10.97
CA ALA A 13 7.23 12.94 10.93
C ALA A 13 5.96 12.27 11.50
N PRO A 14 5.72 12.38 12.83
CA PRO A 14 4.65 11.63 13.51
C PRO A 14 3.27 11.88 12.90
N VAL A 15 2.97 13.10 12.47
CA VAL A 15 1.72 13.46 11.78
C VAL A 15 2.03 14.44 10.66
N ALA A 16 2.05 13.95 9.43
CA ALA A 16 2.25 14.81 8.25
C ALA A 16 0.96 15.58 7.88
N HIS A 17 -0.20 14.94 8.02
CA HIS A 17 -1.49 15.51 7.64
C HIS A 17 -2.27 16.06 8.84
N ARG A 18 -1.87 17.23 9.32
CA ARG A 18 -2.42 17.86 10.53
C ARG A 18 -3.89 18.32 10.44
N VAL A 19 -4.52 18.25 9.28
CA VAL A 19 -5.95 18.57 9.09
C VAL A 19 -6.79 17.29 9.13
N ALA A 20 -6.39 16.23 8.43
CA ALA A 20 -7.15 15.01 8.37
C ALA A 20 -7.06 14.19 9.68
N TRP A 21 -5.88 14.13 10.29
CA TRP A 21 -5.64 13.35 11.50
C TRP A 21 -6.57 13.71 12.68
N PRO A 22 -6.67 14.97 13.13
CA PRO A 22 -7.57 15.34 14.24
C PRO A 22 -9.04 15.16 13.91
N ALA A 23 -9.39 15.18 12.61
CA ALA A 23 -10.75 14.98 12.13
C ALA A 23 -11.11 13.50 11.95
N GLY A 24 -10.20 12.57 12.24
CA GLY A 24 -10.40 11.14 12.02
C GLY A 24 -10.69 10.79 10.56
N ARG A 25 -10.12 11.55 9.61
CA ARG A 25 -10.35 11.37 8.16
C ARG A 25 -9.07 10.96 7.46
N ARG A 26 -9.23 10.26 6.34
CA ARG A 26 -8.12 9.86 5.47
C ARG A 26 -7.52 11.04 4.70
N GLU A 27 -8.33 12.02 4.32
CA GLU A 27 -7.98 13.10 3.42
C GLU A 27 -8.53 14.45 3.90
N GLY A 28 -7.90 15.54 3.50
CA GLY A 28 -8.39 16.90 3.65
C GLY A 28 -9.26 17.29 2.44
N ASP A 29 -8.66 17.99 1.50
CA ASP A 29 -9.30 18.41 0.25
C ASP A 29 -9.26 17.29 -0.81
N ARG A 30 -8.21 16.46 -0.81
CA ARG A 30 -8.03 15.31 -1.70
C ARG A 30 -7.19 14.21 -1.05
N ASN A 31 -7.17 13.02 -1.64
CA ASN A 31 -6.32 11.94 -1.18
C ASN A 31 -4.84 12.23 -1.51
N LEU A 32 -3.99 12.38 -0.48
CA LEU A 32 -2.56 12.67 -0.65
C LEU A 32 -1.84 11.58 -1.47
N ASN A 33 -2.25 10.31 -1.32
CA ASN A 33 -1.67 9.19 -2.07
C ASN A 33 -2.37 8.99 -3.44
N ARG A 34 -2.82 10.10 -4.02
CA ARG A 34 -3.31 10.23 -5.39
C ARG A 34 -2.79 11.55 -5.93
N ASP A 35 -2.23 11.53 -7.15
CA ASP A 35 -1.59 12.70 -7.77
C ASP A 35 -0.52 13.34 -6.85
N PHE A 36 0.33 12.48 -6.25
CA PHE A 36 1.40 12.91 -5.36
C PHE A 36 2.48 13.61 -6.17
N ARG A 37 2.48 14.94 -6.13
CA ARG A 37 3.46 15.76 -6.82
C ARG A 37 3.78 17.03 -6.03
N PRO A 38 5.05 17.39 -5.90
CA PRO A 38 5.44 18.72 -5.46
C PRO A 38 4.92 19.80 -6.43
N SER A 39 4.44 20.91 -5.89
CA SER A 39 3.92 22.04 -6.67
C SER A 39 4.65 23.34 -6.31
N LEU A 40 5.00 24.14 -7.32
CA LEU A 40 5.54 25.49 -7.11
C LEU A 40 4.46 26.47 -6.63
N SER A 41 3.18 26.13 -6.85
CA SER A 41 2.02 26.93 -6.44
C SER A 41 1.00 26.00 -5.77
N PRO A 42 1.22 25.60 -4.50
CA PRO A 42 0.33 24.67 -3.80
C PRO A 42 -1.03 25.34 -3.51
N GLU A 43 -2.10 24.74 -3.99
CA GLU A 43 -3.48 25.24 -3.88
C GLU A 43 -4.21 24.73 -2.63
N ASN A 44 -3.87 23.53 -2.16
CA ASN A 44 -4.52 22.84 -1.04
C ASN A 44 -3.51 22.32 -0.01
N VAL A 45 -4.01 21.65 1.03
CA VAL A 45 -3.16 21.10 2.12
C VAL A 45 -2.26 19.99 1.59
N GLU A 46 -2.80 19.10 0.75
CA GLU A 46 -2.06 17.97 0.21
C GLU A 46 -0.93 18.41 -0.71
N ASP A 47 -1.13 19.44 -1.51
CA ASP A 47 -0.05 20.03 -2.34
C ASP A 47 1.10 20.55 -1.46
N ARG A 48 0.77 21.23 -0.35
CA ARG A 48 1.79 21.70 0.60
C ARG A 48 2.54 20.55 1.27
N ILE A 49 1.84 19.47 1.59
CA ILE A 49 2.48 18.27 2.16
C ILE A 49 3.36 17.61 1.11
N ALA A 50 2.86 17.38 -0.10
CA ALA A 50 3.63 16.78 -1.19
C ALA A 50 4.88 17.60 -1.54
N THR A 51 4.76 18.95 -1.56
CA THR A 51 5.89 19.84 -1.82
C THR A 51 7.00 19.75 -0.77
N ARG A 52 6.65 19.47 0.47
CA ARG A 52 7.63 19.28 1.56
C ARG A 52 8.16 17.85 1.62
N LEU A 53 7.29 16.86 1.42
CA LEU A 53 7.63 15.44 1.54
C LEU A 53 8.39 14.93 0.31
N GLY A 54 8.04 15.40 -0.90
CA GLY A 54 8.65 14.93 -2.12
C GLY A 54 10.18 15.03 -2.16
N PRO A 55 10.81 16.18 -1.83
CA PRO A 55 12.27 16.29 -1.77
C PRO A 55 12.91 15.34 -0.73
N ILE A 56 12.21 15.05 0.36
CA ILE A 56 12.67 14.09 1.37
C ILE A 56 12.68 12.68 0.74
N LEU A 57 11.58 12.27 0.12
CA LEU A 57 11.51 10.98 -0.57
C LEU A 57 12.60 10.86 -1.64
N ALA A 58 12.73 11.87 -2.51
CA ALA A 58 13.72 11.87 -3.58
C ALA A 58 15.18 11.84 -3.09
N SER A 59 15.45 12.17 -1.83
CA SER A 59 16.79 12.11 -1.22
C SER A 59 17.12 10.76 -0.58
N HIS A 60 16.20 9.81 -0.58
CA HIS A 60 16.36 8.48 0.00
C HIS A 60 16.32 7.39 -1.08
N ASP A 61 16.91 6.24 -0.77
CA ASP A 61 16.94 5.09 -1.69
C ASP A 61 15.73 4.20 -1.55
N VAL A 62 15.11 4.15 -0.36
CA VAL A 62 14.09 3.16 -0.01
C VAL A 62 12.91 3.83 0.68
N LEU A 63 11.70 3.44 0.29
CA LEU A 63 10.45 3.79 0.96
C LEU A 63 9.69 2.52 1.34
N VAL A 64 9.26 2.45 2.59
CA VAL A 64 8.22 1.52 3.06
C VAL A 64 6.99 2.35 3.43
N ASP A 65 5.94 2.22 2.64
CA ASP A 65 4.67 2.91 2.86
C ASP A 65 3.68 1.96 3.54
N LEU A 66 3.26 2.29 4.77
CA LEU A 66 2.43 1.41 5.59
C LEU A 66 0.98 1.85 5.52
N HIS A 67 0.12 0.94 5.10
CA HIS A 67 -1.30 1.15 4.88
C HIS A 67 -2.16 0.14 5.63
N THR A 68 -3.45 0.45 5.71
CA THR A 68 -4.55 -0.46 6.02
C THR A 68 -5.67 -0.24 5.02
N PHE A 69 -6.61 -1.18 4.88
CA PHE A 69 -7.70 -1.14 3.90
C PHE A 69 -9.09 -1.42 4.52
N SER A 70 -10.15 -1.09 3.77
CA SER A 70 -11.52 -1.12 4.30
C SER A 70 -12.12 -2.52 4.36
N ALA A 71 -11.91 -3.33 3.30
CA ALA A 71 -12.48 -4.66 3.22
C ALA A 71 -11.75 -5.64 4.14
N PRO A 72 -12.43 -6.64 4.70
CA PRO A 72 -11.73 -7.74 5.36
C PRO A 72 -10.77 -8.43 4.38
N GLY A 73 -9.59 -8.84 4.87
CA GLY A 73 -8.58 -9.51 4.06
C GLY A 73 -7.28 -9.68 4.82
N GLU A 74 -6.41 -10.53 4.30
CA GLU A 74 -5.08 -10.76 4.87
C GLU A 74 -4.10 -9.67 4.45
N PRO A 75 -3.04 -9.40 5.24
CA PRO A 75 -1.97 -8.50 4.87
C PRO A 75 -1.29 -8.90 3.57
N PHE A 76 -0.82 -7.91 2.80
CA PHE A 76 -0.09 -8.14 1.57
C PHE A 76 0.84 -6.97 1.23
N VAL A 77 1.68 -7.14 0.21
CA VAL A 77 2.65 -6.14 -0.23
C VAL A 77 2.39 -5.77 -1.67
N PHE A 78 2.27 -4.47 -1.94
CA PHE A 78 2.39 -3.95 -3.30
C PHE A 78 3.84 -3.66 -3.64
N PHE A 79 4.24 -4.03 -4.84
CA PHE A 79 5.53 -3.68 -5.44
C PHE A 79 5.37 -3.31 -6.92
N GLY A 80 6.38 -2.67 -7.49
CA GLY A 80 6.31 -2.09 -8.82
C GLY A 80 6.53 -3.08 -9.95
N PRO A 81 6.62 -2.57 -11.18
CA PRO A 81 6.86 -3.37 -12.37
C PRO A 81 8.27 -3.97 -12.39
N ALA A 82 8.54 -4.85 -13.36
CA ALA A 82 9.92 -5.21 -13.72
C ALA A 82 10.65 -3.99 -14.29
N ASP A 83 12.01 -4.06 -14.33
CA ASP A 83 12.80 -3.02 -14.98
C ASP A 83 12.30 -2.75 -16.39
N ASN A 84 12.01 -1.49 -16.68
CA ASN A 84 11.44 -1.05 -17.95
C ASN A 84 11.77 0.41 -18.24
N GLN A 85 11.46 0.86 -19.45
CA GLN A 85 11.55 2.25 -19.90
C GLN A 85 10.21 2.74 -20.46
N GLU A 86 9.12 2.16 -20.02
CA GLU A 86 7.77 2.55 -20.43
C GLU A 86 7.41 3.93 -19.85
N GLU A 87 6.54 4.63 -20.54
CA GLU A 87 6.14 5.99 -20.14
C GLU A 87 5.35 6.02 -18.83
N LEU A 88 4.56 4.97 -18.57
CA LEU A 88 3.63 4.94 -17.44
C LEU A 88 4.34 4.84 -16.09
N GLU A 89 5.31 3.93 -15.97
CA GLU A 89 6.04 3.68 -14.71
C GLU A 89 7.46 3.19 -15.03
N PRO A 90 8.35 4.08 -15.52
CA PRO A 90 9.73 3.71 -15.80
C PRO A 90 10.44 3.30 -14.51
N PHE A 91 11.11 2.15 -14.53
CA PHE A 91 11.75 1.60 -13.35
C PHE A 91 13.04 0.85 -13.68
N ARG A 92 14.04 0.87 -12.76
CA ARG A 92 15.37 0.29 -12.95
C ARG A 92 15.94 -0.42 -11.73
N ARG A 93 15.15 -0.54 -10.66
CA ARG A 93 15.59 -1.17 -9.40
C ARG A 93 14.62 -2.25 -8.93
N SER A 94 14.05 -2.97 -9.89
CA SER A 94 13.04 -4.00 -9.57
C SER A 94 13.63 -5.14 -8.75
N ALA A 95 14.91 -5.49 -8.93
CA ALA A 95 15.55 -6.56 -8.17
C ALA A 95 15.67 -6.22 -6.67
N GLU A 96 16.05 -4.97 -6.34
CA GLU A 96 16.12 -4.52 -4.95
C GLU A 96 14.73 -4.42 -4.33
N GLU A 97 13.76 -3.94 -5.10
CA GLU A 97 12.37 -3.84 -4.63
C GLU A 97 11.72 -5.21 -4.42
N GLU A 98 11.94 -6.17 -5.32
CA GLU A 98 11.51 -7.57 -5.15
C GLU A 98 12.08 -8.19 -3.89
N ARG A 99 13.39 -8.00 -3.65
CA ARG A 99 14.05 -8.50 -2.45
C ARG A 99 13.45 -7.88 -1.19
N LEU A 100 13.14 -6.58 -1.20
CA LEU A 100 12.45 -5.91 -0.10
C LEU A 100 11.06 -6.52 0.10
N ALA A 101 10.27 -6.64 -0.96
CA ALA A 101 8.92 -7.19 -0.91
C ALA A 101 8.89 -8.62 -0.35
N GLN A 102 9.85 -9.47 -0.72
CA GLN A 102 9.98 -10.85 -0.24
C GLN A 102 10.43 -10.94 1.23
N THR A 103 11.09 -9.91 1.74
CA THR A 103 11.66 -9.92 3.09
C THR A 103 10.76 -9.24 4.11
N ILE A 104 9.88 -8.32 3.68
CA ILE A 104 9.23 -7.37 4.57
C ILE A 104 8.16 -7.99 5.49
N GLY A 105 7.61 -9.17 5.17
CA GLY A 105 6.72 -9.92 6.07
C GLY A 105 5.58 -10.65 5.38
N PRO A 106 4.55 -9.99 4.85
CA PRO A 106 3.43 -10.67 4.23
C PRO A 106 3.85 -11.54 3.04
N ARG A 107 3.19 -12.70 2.89
CA ARG A 107 3.54 -13.69 1.85
C ARG A 107 2.86 -13.44 0.51
N ARG A 108 1.82 -12.61 0.46
CA ARG A 108 1.12 -12.23 -0.75
C ARG A 108 1.75 -11.00 -1.34
N LEU A 109 2.28 -11.12 -2.56
CA LEU A 109 2.96 -10.07 -3.31
C LEU A 109 2.09 -9.66 -4.50
N VAL A 110 1.76 -8.39 -4.58
CA VAL A 110 0.81 -7.84 -5.56
C VAL A 110 1.50 -6.79 -6.42
N TYR A 111 1.33 -6.86 -7.73
CA TYR A 111 1.83 -5.86 -8.68
C TYR A 111 0.76 -5.46 -9.70
N GLY A 112 1.08 -4.48 -10.55
CA GLY A 112 0.17 -4.03 -11.62
C GLY A 112 -0.80 -2.93 -11.22
N TRP A 113 -0.65 -2.34 -10.05
CA TRP A 113 -1.51 -1.26 -9.53
C TRP A 113 -1.74 -0.14 -10.56
N LEU A 114 -0.66 0.53 -11.00
CA LEU A 114 -0.80 1.72 -11.85
C LEU A 114 -1.37 1.37 -13.23
N ALA A 115 -1.01 0.20 -13.78
CA ALA A 115 -1.56 -0.28 -15.06
C ALA A 115 -3.06 -0.57 -14.97
N ALA A 116 -3.52 -1.22 -13.90
CA ALA A 116 -4.94 -1.47 -13.65
C ALA A 116 -5.70 -0.15 -13.45
N TYR A 117 -5.16 0.76 -12.64
CA TYR A 117 -5.72 2.09 -12.41
C TYR A 117 -5.86 2.89 -13.71
N ALA A 118 -4.84 2.89 -14.57
CA ALA A 118 -4.85 3.56 -15.86
C ALA A 118 -5.98 3.08 -16.79
N LYS A 119 -6.34 1.78 -16.74
CA LYS A 119 -7.50 1.25 -17.48
C LYS A 119 -8.80 1.90 -17.01
N GLY A 120 -9.00 2.06 -15.69
CA GLY A 120 -10.16 2.75 -15.14
C GLY A 120 -10.21 4.21 -15.56
N VAL A 121 -9.08 4.93 -15.48
CA VAL A 121 -8.97 6.32 -15.92
C VAL A 121 -9.37 6.49 -17.39
N ARG A 122 -8.88 5.63 -18.27
CA ARG A 122 -9.26 5.67 -19.70
C ARG A 122 -10.76 5.49 -19.91
N ARG A 123 -11.43 4.67 -19.10
CA ARG A 123 -12.90 4.48 -19.17
C ARG A 123 -13.69 5.69 -18.65
N ARG A 124 -13.14 6.40 -17.67
CA ARG A 124 -13.78 7.61 -17.09
C ARG A 124 -13.76 8.83 -18.01
N GLN A 125 -12.99 8.82 -19.11
CA GLN A 125 -12.82 9.87 -20.11
C GLN A 125 -12.32 11.24 -19.60
N ASN A 126 -12.43 11.54 -18.32
CA ASN A 126 -12.08 12.82 -17.68
C ASN A 126 -11.00 12.69 -16.61
N GLY A 127 -10.39 11.51 -16.47
CA GLY A 127 -9.35 11.26 -15.46
C GLY A 127 -7.94 11.47 -16.03
N SER A 128 -7.01 11.87 -15.17
CA SER A 128 -5.58 11.83 -15.46
C SER A 128 -4.95 10.59 -14.85
N ILE A 129 -4.07 9.92 -15.59
CA ILE A 129 -3.28 8.78 -15.10
C ILE A 129 -2.40 9.22 -13.92
N SER A 130 -2.00 10.49 -13.87
CA SER A 130 -1.25 11.05 -12.73
C SER A 130 -1.97 10.89 -11.40
N TYR A 131 -3.29 10.77 -11.41
CA TYR A 131 -4.07 10.45 -10.20
C TYR A 131 -3.75 9.08 -9.58
N GLY A 132 -3.15 8.15 -10.32
CA GLY A 132 -2.65 6.89 -9.78
C GLY A 132 -1.28 7.00 -9.11
N ILE A 133 -0.57 8.11 -9.31
CA ILE A 133 0.78 8.30 -8.75
C ILE A 133 0.66 8.61 -7.26
N GLY A 134 1.18 7.71 -6.45
CA GLY A 134 1.34 7.86 -5.02
C GLY A 134 2.80 8.09 -4.63
N THR A 135 3.08 7.87 -3.36
CA THR A 135 4.43 8.00 -2.78
C THR A 135 5.40 6.98 -3.37
N THR A 136 4.96 5.76 -3.62
CA THR A 136 5.79 4.67 -4.15
C THR A 136 6.17 4.89 -5.62
N GLU A 137 5.23 5.30 -6.46
CA GLU A 137 5.49 5.67 -7.85
C GLU A 137 6.41 6.90 -7.93
N TYR A 138 6.19 7.89 -7.06
CA TYR A 138 7.05 9.06 -6.96
C TYR A 138 8.48 8.66 -6.59
N MET A 139 8.65 7.76 -5.63
CA MET A 139 9.96 7.26 -5.20
C MET A 139 10.71 6.56 -6.35
N ARG A 140 10.03 5.67 -7.11
CA ARG A 140 10.59 4.99 -8.29
C ARG A 140 11.02 5.97 -9.37
N ALA A 141 10.19 6.97 -9.65
CA ALA A 141 10.48 8.02 -10.65
C ALA A 141 11.71 8.87 -10.28
N HIS A 142 12.11 8.90 -9.00
CA HIS A 142 13.29 9.63 -8.51
C HIS A 142 14.50 8.73 -8.23
N GLY A 143 14.51 7.50 -8.74
CA GLY A 143 15.65 6.59 -8.68
C GLY A 143 15.75 5.73 -7.43
N GLY A 144 14.79 5.84 -6.51
CA GLY A 144 14.63 4.94 -5.39
C GLY A 144 13.82 3.70 -5.73
N TYR A 145 13.48 2.90 -4.71
CA TYR A 145 12.54 1.78 -4.81
C TYR A 145 11.63 1.76 -3.58
N ALA A 146 10.46 1.17 -3.72
CA ALA A 146 9.43 1.31 -2.69
C ALA A 146 8.44 0.15 -2.66
N VAL A 147 7.96 -0.18 -1.48
CA VAL A 147 6.84 -1.10 -1.32
C VAL A 147 5.74 -0.44 -0.49
N THR A 148 4.48 -0.77 -0.78
CA THR A 148 3.37 -0.50 0.13
C THR A 148 3.02 -1.77 0.87
N VAL A 149 3.03 -1.74 2.19
CA VAL A 149 2.56 -2.85 3.02
C VAL A 149 1.14 -2.57 3.47
N GLU A 150 0.22 -3.34 2.98
CA GLU A 150 -1.18 -3.34 3.41
C GLU A 150 -1.31 -4.25 4.63
N CYS A 151 -1.28 -3.66 5.81
CA CYS A 151 -1.09 -4.36 7.08
C CYS A 151 -2.35 -5.11 7.58
N GLY A 152 -3.48 -4.96 6.93
CA GLY A 152 -4.76 -5.56 7.30
C GLY A 152 -5.93 -4.58 7.22
N GLN A 153 -7.10 -5.00 7.67
CA GLN A 153 -8.28 -4.16 7.72
C GLN A 153 -8.11 -3.04 8.77
N HIS A 154 -8.75 -1.87 8.56
CA HIS A 154 -8.57 -0.67 9.41
C HIS A 154 -8.76 -0.91 10.93
N LEU A 155 -9.60 -1.86 11.31
CA LEU A 155 -9.89 -2.18 12.72
C LEU A 155 -9.26 -3.53 13.15
N ASP A 156 -8.39 -4.11 12.33
CA ASP A 156 -7.69 -5.34 12.66
C ASP A 156 -6.66 -5.05 13.77
N PRO A 157 -6.80 -5.67 14.94
CA PRO A 157 -5.87 -5.47 16.05
C PRO A 157 -4.45 -5.95 15.74
N GLU A 158 -4.25 -6.82 14.75
CA GLU A 158 -2.94 -7.31 14.32
C GLU A 158 -2.23 -6.38 13.34
N ALA A 159 -2.93 -5.42 12.73
CA ALA A 159 -2.33 -4.52 11.74
C ALA A 159 -1.11 -3.74 12.27
N PRO A 160 -1.08 -3.23 13.51
CA PRO A 160 0.11 -2.59 14.07
C PRO A 160 1.30 -3.54 14.22
N ALA A 161 1.07 -4.83 14.56
CA ALA A 161 2.12 -5.83 14.65
C ALA A 161 2.72 -6.14 13.28
N VAL A 162 1.89 -6.24 12.24
CA VAL A 162 2.36 -6.40 10.85
C VAL A 162 3.21 -5.20 10.42
N ALA A 163 2.74 -3.97 10.69
CA ALA A 163 3.48 -2.75 10.37
C ALA A 163 4.84 -2.70 11.09
N ARG A 164 4.89 -3.07 12.37
CA ARG A 164 6.11 -3.13 13.15
C ARG A 164 7.08 -4.15 12.57
N ALA A 165 6.62 -5.36 12.29
CA ALA A 165 7.45 -6.41 11.70
C ALA A 165 8.01 -5.99 10.34
N ALA A 166 7.22 -5.29 9.52
CA ALA A 166 7.67 -4.76 8.24
C ALA A 166 8.82 -3.75 8.41
N ILE A 167 8.73 -2.83 9.37
CA ILE A 167 9.81 -1.89 9.68
C ILE A 167 11.07 -2.63 10.13
N ASP A 168 10.94 -3.55 11.09
CA ASP A 168 12.06 -4.30 11.65
C ASP A 168 12.78 -5.14 10.58
N ASN A 169 12.02 -5.79 9.69
CA ASN A 169 12.56 -6.57 8.58
C ASN A 169 13.26 -5.68 7.53
N ALA A 170 12.68 -4.53 7.21
CA ALA A 170 13.33 -3.58 6.30
C ALA A 170 14.66 -3.06 6.88
N LEU A 171 14.70 -2.70 8.15
CA LEU A 171 15.94 -2.26 8.82
C LEU A 171 17.01 -3.34 8.83
N ARG A 172 16.64 -4.60 9.09
CA ARG A 172 17.58 -5.74 9.01
C ARG A 172 18.09 -5.94 7.60
N LEU A 173 17.21 -5.93 6.60
CA LEU A 173 17.59 -6.08 5.19
C LEU A 173 18.58 -5.01 4.73
N LEU A 174 18.38 -3.78 5.20
CA LEU A 174 19.20 -2.62 4.84
C LEU A 174 20.48 -2.47 5.68
N ASP A 175 20.80 -3.45 6.52
CA ASP A 175 21.92 -3.40 7.47
C ASP A 175 21.85 -2.19 8.41
N MET A 176 20.64 -1.85 8.82
CA MET A 176 20.34 -0.78 9.77
C MET A 176 19.85 -1.33 11.11
N GLY A 177 20.11 -2.60 11.40
CA GLY A 177 19.66 -3.31 12.61
C GLY A 177 20.08 -2.63 13.93
N GLY A 178 21.16 -1.86 13.94
CA GLY A 178 21.57 -1.06 15.08
C GLY A 178 20.59 0.08 15.47
N LEU A 179 19.56 0.34 14.65
CA LEU A 179 18.46 1.27 14.96
C LEU A 179 17.26 0.57 15.64
N LEU A 180 17.26 -0.76 15.70
CA LEU A 180 16.22 -1.50 16.41
C LEU A 180 16.38 -1.31 17.90
N PRO A 181 15.28 -1.20 18.69
CA PRO A 181 15.34 -1.25 20.13
C PRO A 181 16.00 -2.56 20.57
N GLU A 182 16.79 -2.50 21.66
CA GLU A 182 17.31 -3.72 22.27
C GLU A 182 16.14 -4.62 22.72
N GLU A 183 16.29 -5.95 22.52
CA GLU A 183 15.27 -6.90 22.97
C GLU A 183 15.01 -6.71 24.48
N GLY A 184 13.77 -6.36 24.83
CA GLY A 184 13.37 -6.08 26.20
C GLY A 184 13.39 -4.60 26.60
N ALA A 185 13.79 -3.68 25.72
CA ALA A 185 13.62 -2.26 25.97
C ALA A 185 12.12 -1.89 25.92
N ALA A 186 11.62 -1.27 26.99
CA ALA A 186 10.26 -0.73 26.97
C ALA A 186 10.12 0.29 25.84
N PRO A 187 8.96 0.31 25.13
CA PRO A 187 8.74 1.29 24.08
C PRO A 187 8.94 2.70 24.65
N ALA A 188 9.75 3.51 23.94
CA ALA A 188 9.93 4.91 24.33
C ALA A 188 8.57 5.58 24.36
N THR A 189 8.17 6.06 25.55
CA THR A 189 6.93 6.81 25.71
C THR A 189 7.08 8.11 24.93
N CYS A 190 6.35 8.26 23.85
CA CYS A 190 6.14 9.56 23.23
C CYS A 190 5.39 10.41 24.26
N HIS A 191 6.03 11.48 24.76
CA HIS A 191 5.32 12.48 25.54
C HIS A 191 4.38 13.24 24.58
N ASP A 192 3.14 12.78 24.50
CA ASP A 192 2.06 13.48 23.82
C ASP A 192 1.63 14.68 24.65
N HIS A 193 2.01 15.86 24.18
CA HIS A 193 1.25 17.06 24.48
C HIS A 193 0.15 17.19 23.43
N ASP A 194 -1.10 16.84 23.76
CA ASP A 194 -2.32 16.89 22.96
C ASP A 194 -2.89 15.52 22.47
N ALA A 195 -2.91 14.49 23.31
CA ALA A 195 -3.66 13.27 23.03
C ALA A 195 -5.13 13.40 23.53
N PRO A 196 -6.13 12.92 22.75
CA PRO A 196 -7.46 12.70 23.26
C PRO A 196 -7.45 11.60 24.36
N PRO A 197 -8.42 11.55 25.28
CA PRO A 197 -8.38 10.68 26.46
C PRO A 197 -8.22 9.21 26.07
N ALA A 198 -7.38 8.52 26.82
CA ALA A 198 -6.89 7.17 26.60
C ALA A 198 -8.03 6.15 26.42
N ALA A 199 -7.94 5.39 25.31
CA ALA A 199 -8.55 4.09 25.19
C ALA A 199 -7.86 3.11 26.15
N GLU A 200 -8.60 2.14 26.67
CA GLU A 200 -8.16 1.13 27.64
C GLU A 200 -6.88 0.39 27.19
N PRO A 201 -6.05 -0.12 28.12
CA PRO A 201 -4.77 -0.71 27.81
C PRO A 201 -4.90 -1.90 26.87
N SER A 202 -4.17 -1.81 25.75
CA SER A 202 -4.04 -2.90 24.78
C SER A 202 -3.40 -4.14 25.43
N PRO A 203 -3.79 -5.35 25.01
CA PRO A 203 -3.19 -6.57 25.52
C PRO A 203 -1.68 -6.65 25.19
N ASP A 204 -0.94 -7.29 26.08
CA ASP A 204 0.49 -7.51 26.01
C ASP A 204 0.92 -8.29 24.76
N PHE A 205 1.55 -7.62 23.81
CA PHE A 205 2.02 -8.19 22.53
C PHE A 205 3.47 -8.69 22.58
N SER A 206 3.94 -9.18 23.71
CA SER A 206 5.34 -9.57 23.90
C SER A 206 5.74 -10.92 23.28
N ARG A 207 4.95 -11.58 22.44
CA ARG A 207 5.37 -12.81 21.74
C ARG A 207 4.64 -13.06 20.44
N SER A 208 5.24 -12.62 19.34
CA SER A 208 5.07 -13.30 18.06
C SER A 208 6.46 -13.62 17.52
N GLU A 209 6.90 -14.86 17.80
CA GLU A 209 8.09 -15.45 17.20
C GLU A 209 7.82 -15.74 15.72
N PHE A 210 8.04 -14.75 14.85
CA PHE A 210 8.14 -15.01 13.43
C PHE A 210 9.58 -15.36 13.08
N THR A 211 9.91 -16.66 13.16
CA THR A 211 11.16 -17.20 12.61
C THR A 211 10.89 -17.59 11.15
N PRO A 212 11.56 -16.99 10.16
CA PRO A 212 11.42 -17.45 8.77
C PRO A 212 12.07 -18.84 8.64
N PRO A 213 11.34 -19.86 8.14
CA PRO A 213 11.96 -21.16 7.90
C PRO A 213 12.92 -21.10 6.71
N ALA A 214 14.08 -21.72 6.81
CA ALA A 214 15.03 -21.88 5.71
C ALA A 214 14.54 -23.01 4.77
N ASP A 215 14.75 -22.79 3.49
CA ASP A 215 14.58 -23.65 2.31
C ASP A 215 13.19 -23.77 1.66
N ASP A 216 13.26 -23.53 0.35
CA ASP A 216 12.29 -23.59 -0.75
C ASP A 216 11.59 -22.26 -1.09
N GLN A 217 12.31 -21.35 -1.76
CA GLN A 217 11.85 -19.97 -2.02
C GLN A 217 10.67 -19.88 -3.02
N ALA A 218 10.53 -20.78 -3.96
CA ALA A 218 9.47 -20.71 -4.98
C ALA A 218 8.07 -21.09 -4.47
N ALA A 219 7.97 -21.89 -3.40
CA ALA A 219 6.70 -22.28 -2.77
C ALA A 219 6.18 -21.28 -1.71
N ARG A 220 6.90 -20.18 -1.48
CA ARG A 220 6.67 -19.29 -0.32
C ARG A 220 5.74 -18.12 -0.57
N PHE A 221 5.67 -17.60 -1.79
CA PHE A 221 4.93 -16.37 -2.09
C PHE A 221 3.76 -16.64 -3.02
N GLU A 222 2.61 -16.07 -2.68
CA GLU A 222 1.48 -15.97 -3.59
C GLU A 222 1.64 -14.68 -4.40
N LEU A 223 2.00 -14.84 -5.67
CA LEU A 223 2.18 -13.71 -6.58
C LEU A 223 0.87 -13.40 -7.31
N ILE A 224 0.42 -12.17 -7.23
CA ILE A 224 -0.86 -11.72 -7.78
C ILE A 224 -0.65 -10.47 -8.65
N GLU A 225 -1.30 -10.45 -9.81
CA GLU A 225 -1.35 -9.31 -10.72
C GLU A 225 -2.72 -8.63 -10.63
N LEU A 226 -2.74 -7.34 -10.24
CA LEU A 226 -3.89 -6.50 -10.50
C LEU A 226 -3.92 -6.16 -11.98
N TYR A 227 -5.05 -6.44 -12.65
CA TYR A 227 -5.10 -6.21 -14.08
C TYR A 227 -6.27 -5.32 -14.53
N ASP A 228 -7.27 -5.10 -13.68
CA ASP A 228 -8.39 -4.22 -13.99
C ASP A 228 -9.01 -3.61 -12.73
N VAL A 229 -9.75 -2.50 -12.90
CA VAL A 229 -10.49 -1.80 -11.84
C VAL A 229 -11.90 -1.48 -12.30
N PHE A 230 -12.87 -1.59 -11.42
CA PHE A 230 -14.26 -1.26 -11.69
C PHE A 230 -14.75 -0.15 -10.79
N ASP A 231 -15.39 0.84 -11.40
CA ASP A 231 -15.99 1.96 -10.70
C ASP A 231 -17.44 1.69 -10.34
N ARG A 232 -17.87 2.22 -9.19
CA ARG A 232 -19.29 2.31 -8.88
C ARG A 232 -19.91 3.41 -9.75
N HIS A 233 -20.98 3.10 -10.49
CA HIS A 233 -21.60 4.08 -11.37
C HIS A 233 -22.76 4.82 -10.70
N ALA A 234 -23.55 4.12 -9.89
CA ALA A 234 -24.74 4.67 -9.25
C ALA A 234 -24.90 4.19 -7.80
N THR A 235 -25.66 4.91 -7.01
CA THR A 235 -25.96 4.53 -5.62
C THR A 235 -26.68 3.17 -5.53
N GLY A 236 -27.45 2.79 -6.55
CA GLY A 236 -28.14 1.49 -6.63
C GLY A 236 -27.26 0.31 -7.04
N ASP A 237 -25.99 0.56 -7.42
CA ASP A 237 -25.03 -0.52 -7.68
C ASP A 237 -24.72 -1.26 -6.37
N ARG A 238 -24.76 -2.60 -6.41
CA ARG A 238 -24.55 -3.44 -5.22
C ARG A 238 -23.71 -4.67 -5.53
N PHE A 239 -22.95 -5.13 -4.57
CA PHE A 239 -22.26 -6.41 -4.69
C PHE A 239 -23.24 -7.59 -4.71
N ALA A 240 -22.84 -8.69 -5.34
CA ALA A 240 -23.63 -9.93 -5.40
C ALA A 240 -23.65 -10.64 -4.03
N ARG A 241 -22.58 -10.49 -3.25
CA ARG A 241 -22.42 -10.97 -1.88
C ARG A 241 -21.43 -10.10 -1.12
N ASP A 242 -21.22 -10.36 0.15
CA ASP A 242 -20.12 -9.76 0.90
C ASP A 242 -18.80 -10.36 0.44
N TRP A 243 -17.95 -9.53 -0.14
CA TRP A 243 -16.63 -9.90 -0.62
C TRP A 243 -15.55 -9.52 0.38
N ARG A 244 -14.55 -10.38 0.49
CA ARG A 244 -13.26 -10.07 1.14
C ARG A 244 -12.21 -9.83 0.07
N SER A 245 -11.17 -9.05 0.40
CA SER A 245 -10.00 -8.96 -0.50
C SER A 245 -9.38 -10.34 -0.69
N PHE A 246 -9.12 -10.67 -1.96
CA PHE A 246 -8.61 -11.95 -2.45
C PHE A 246 -9.60 -13.13 -2.39
N ASP A 247 -10.89 -12.88 -2.21
CA ASP A 247 -11.89 -13.91 -2.48
C ASP A 247 -11.78 -14.36 -3.94
N ARG A 248 -11.76 -15.68 -4.13
CA ARG A 248 -11.74 -16.29 -5.46
C ARG A 248 -13.05 -16.07 -6.17
N VAL A 249 -12.95 -15.93 -7.49
CA VAL A 249 -14.08 -15.78 -8.39
C VAL A 249 -13.82 -16.58 -9.65
N ALA A 250 -14.84 -17.29 -10.13
CA ALA A 250 -14.79 -18.02 -11.39
C ALA A 250 -15.18 -17.13 -12.58
N ALA A 251 -14.68 -17.45 -13.77
CA ALA A 251 -15.10 -16.81 -15.01
C ALA A 251 -16.62 -16.83 -15.15
N GLY A 252 -17.23 -15.68 -15.45
CA GLY A 252 -18.68 -15.54 -15.57
C GLY A 252 -19.45 -15.40 -14.25
N GLU A 253 -18.80 -15.59 -13.08
CA GLU A 253 -19.44 -15.38 -11.78
C GLU A 253 -19.82 -13.90 -11.59
N PRO A 254 -21.05 -13.58 -11.16
CA PRO A 254 -21.45 -12.21 -10.89
C PRO A 254 -20.79 -11.69 -9.61
N ILE A 255 -20.01 -10.60 -9.74
CA ILE A 255 -19.38 -9.90 -8.63
C ILE A 255 -20.31 -8.85 -8.04
N ALA A 256 -21.02 -8.17 -8.91
CA ALA A 256 -21.89 -7.06 -8.55
C ALA A 256 -23.04 -6.94 -9.55
N PHE A 257 -24.03 -6.13 -9.20
CA PHE A 257 -25.12 -5.74 -10.07
C PHE A 257 -25.19 -4.23 -10.19
N ARG A 258 -25.42 -3.73 -11.39
CA ARG A 258 -25.74 -2.32 -11.63
C ARG A 258 -27.12 -1.98 -11.09
N ALA A 259 -27.42 -0.70 -10.96
CA ALA A 259 -28.71 -0.22 -10.48
C ALA A 259 -29.91 -0.71 -11.33
N ASP A 260 -29.71 -0.97 -12.62
CA ASP A 260 -30.68 -1.54 -13.56
C ASP A 260 -30.77 -3.08 -13.51
N GLY A 261 -29.98 -3.72 -12.65
CA GLY A 261 -29.93 -5.17 -12.48
C GLY A 261 -28.95 -5.90 -13.38
N LEU A 262 -28.23 -5.22 -14.28
CA LEU A 262 -27.21 -5.85 -15.12
C LEU A 262 -26.06 -6.39 -14.27
N PRO A 263 -25.65 -7.65 -14.44
CA PRO A 263 -24.53 -8.21 -13.70
C PRO A 263 -23.19 -7.67 -14.22
N LEU A 264 -22.28 -7.44 -13.29
CA LEU A 264 -20.85 -7.32 -13.53
C LEU A 264 -20.22 -8.67 -13.22
N THR A 265 -19.77 -9.38 -14.23
CA THR A 265 -19.19 -10.71 -14.09
C THR A 265 -17.68 -10.69 -14.19
N ALA A 266 -17.03 -11.65 -13.53
CA ALA A 266 -15.60 -11.87 -13.69
C ALA A 266 -15.28 -12.28 -15.14
N PRO A 267 -14.31 -11.65 -15.80
CA PRO A 267 -13.94 -12.00 -17.17
C PRO A 267 -13.16 -13.31 -17.28
N GLU A 268 -12.47 -13.71 -16.21
CA GLU A 268 -11.66 -14.91 -16.06
C GLU A 268 -11.62 -15.36 -14.60
N ASP A 269 -11.09 -16.54 -14.33
CA ASP A 269 -10.81 -16.99 -12.95
C ASP A 269 -9.78 -16.09 -12.28
N GLY A 270 -10.03 -15.71 -11.03
CA GLY A 270 -9.14 -14.81 -10.34
C GLY A 270 -9.59 -14.42 -8.93
N TYR A 271 -9.39 -13.15 -8.61
CA TYR A 271 -9.67 -12.62 -7.27
C TYR A 271 -10.34 -11.25 -7.36
N VAL A 272 -11.21 -10.97 -6.39
CA VAL A 272 -11.71 -9.62 -6.10
C VAL A 272 -10.80 -8.98 -5.06
N VAL A 273 -10.33 -7.75 -5.31
CA VAL A 273 -9.44 -7.04 -4.39
C VAL A 273 -10.01 -5.67 -4.08
N PHE A 274 -9.88 -5.25 -2.81
CA PHE A 274 -10.41 -3.99 -2.29
C PHE A 274 -11.92 -3.77 -2.54
N PRO A 275 -12.80 -4.76 -2.34
CA PRO A 275 -14.23 -4.51 -2.47
C PRO A 275 -14.68 -3.51 -1.40
N ASN A 276 -15.24 -2.38 -1.82
CA ASN A 276 -15.69 -1.35 -0.90
C ASN A 276 -17.17 -0.98 -1.15
N PRO A 277 -18.10 -1.54 -0.37
CA PRO A 277 -19.53 -1.26 -0.52
C PRO A 277 -19.89 0.21 -0.21
N GLY A 278 -19.04 0.92 0.54
CA GLY A 278 -19.21 2.34 0.88
C GLY A 278 -18.69 3.32 -0.19
N THR A 279 -18.08 2.83 -1.26
CA THR A 279 -17.56 3.71 -2.33
C THR A 279 -18.65 4.57 -2.93
N PRO A 280 -18.49 5.91 -3.03
CA PRO A 280 -19.44 6.76 -3.74
C PRO A 280 -19.38 6.53 -5.25
N PRO A 281 -20.45 6.85 -6.00
CA PRO A 281 -20.44 6.79 -7.46
C PRO A 281 -19.29 7.59 -8.08
N GLY A 282 -18.69 7.05 -9.15
CA GLY A 282 -17.56 7.63 -9.86
C GLY A 282 -16.19 7.34 -9.26
N ARG A 283 -16.10 6.47 -8.26
CA ARG A 283 -14.85 6.07 -7.62
C ARG A 283 -14.60 4.57 -7.78
N GLU A 284 -13.33 4.15 -7.58
CA GLU A 284 -12.93 2.74 -7.63
C GLU A 284 -13.75 1.92 -6.63
N TRP A 285 -14.43 0.88 -7.13
CA TRP A 285 -15.31 0.05 -6.32
C TRP A 285 -14.65 -1.24 -5.90
N PHE A 286 -13.94 -1.88 -6.83
CA PHE A 286 -13.11 -3.06 -6.61
C PHE A 286 -12.12 -3.25 -7.77
N TYR A 287 -11.12 -4.08 -7.54
CA TYR A 287 -10.14 -4.50 -8.54
C TYR A 287 -10.29 -5.97 -8.85
N PHE A 288 -9.98 -6.34 -10.11
CA PHE A 288 -9.72 -7.71 -10.48
C PHE A 288 -8.24 -8.01 -10.44
N ALA A 289 -7.94 -9.22 -9.94
CA ALA A 289 -6.60 -9.76 -9.91
C ALA A 289 -6.61 -11.21 -10.39
N ARG A 290 -5.43 -11.68 -10.79
CA ARG A 290 -5.18 -13.06 -11.21
C ARG A 290 -3.85 -13.55 -10.66
N PRO A 291 -3.59 -14.88 -10.70
CA PRO A 291 -2.25 -15.39 -10.38
C PRO A 291 -1.19 -14.69 -11.24
N GLY A 292 -0.17 -14.16 -10.61
CA GLY A 292 0.91 -13.46 -11.30
C GLY A 292 1.82 -14.43 -12.05
N GLN A 293 2.30 -14.00 -13.21
CA GLN A 293 3.20 -14.81 -14.07
C GLN A 293 4.66 -14.33 -14.02
N ARG A 294 4.94 -13.26 -13.29
CA ARG A 294 6.30 -12.73 -13.16
C ARG A 294 7.16 -13.71 -12.36
N LEU A 295 8.37 -13.98 -12.85
CA LEU A 295 9.37 -14.73 -12.10
C LEU A 295 10.03 -13.78 -11.11
N LEU A 296 9.93 -14.10 -9.82
CA LEU A 296 10.67 -13.39 -8.76
C LEU A 296 12.15 -13.80 -8.82
N ARG A 297 13.04 -12.85 -8.55
CA ARG A 297 14.49 -13.03 -8.55
C ARG A 297 15.05 -13.31 -7.18
#